data_4ad43f28932e586e5014b1bc29292a7f
#
_entry.id   4ad43f28932e586e5014b1bc29292a7f
#
_cell.length_a   1.000
_cell.length_b   1.000
_cell.length_c   1.000
_cell.angle_alpha   90.00
_cell.angle_beta   90.00
_cell.angle_gamma   90.00
#
_symmetry.space_group_name_H-M   'P 1'
#
loop_
_entity.id
_entity.type
_entity.pdbx_description
1 polymer ?
#
loop_
_entity_poly.entity_id
_entity_poly.type
_entity_poly.pdbx_seq_one_letter_code
_entity_poly.pdbx_strand_id
1 'polypeptide(L)'
;VRTAIAADGKSAAIVEVNSETDFVAKNDEFVTFVETLAQMALENDAKDMDEFMALPYGDEGSVQDVLTNKIATIGENMTIRRFEKVSGEAVVSYIHGGRIGALVAGSVEADDDVKAALTNVAMQVAAMNPQYVSRNDISDEELAKMHDITLESALNDPFTLPKPILNALLDK
;
A
#
# COMPACT_ATOMS: atom_id res chain seq x y z
N VAL A 1 -1.11 -9.01 2.81
CA VAL A 1 -0.87 -8.21 1.61
C VAL A 1 -0.01 -9.01 0.64
N ARG A 2 -0.34 -8.94 -0.68
CA ARG A 2 0.48 -9.51 -1.77
C ARG A 2 0.51 -8.55 -2.95
N THR A 3 1.55 -8.69 -3.76
CA THR A 3 1.77 -7.86 -4.94
C THR A 3 2.03 -8.73 -6.16
N ALA A 4 1.70 -8.22 -7.34
CA ALA A 4 2.11 -8.78 -8.63
C ALA A 4 2.76 -7.67 -9.46
N ILE A 5 3.82 -8.01 -10.19
CA ILE A 5 4.53 -7.09 -11.09
C ILE A 5 4.47 -7.67 -12.50
N ALA A 6 4.12 -6.85 -13.47
CA ALA A 6 4.11 -7.24 -14.88
C ALA A 6 5.52 -7.64 -15.36
N ALA A 7 5.59 -8.54 -16.34
CA ALA A 7 6.86 -9.07 -16.84
C ALA A 7 7.80 -7.99 -17.41
N ASP A 8 7.23 -6.88 -17.91
CA ASP A 8 7.98 -5.72 -18.41
C ASP A 8 8.49 -4.80 -17.29
N GLY A 9 8.08 -5.02 -16.03
CA GLY A 9 8.44 -4.20 -14.89
C GLY A 9 7.83 -2.80 -14.87
N LYS A 10 6.80 -2.54 -15.70
CA LYS A 10 6.19 -1.20 -15.87
C LYS A 10 4.86 -1.02 -15.17
N SER A 11 4.28 -2.08 -14.65
CA SER A 11 3.06 -2.02 -13.84
C SER A 11 3.10 -3.03 -12.70
N ALA A 12 2.43 -2.71 -11.61
CA ALA A 12 2.25 -3.59 -10.47
C ALA A 12 0.90 -3.38 -9.81
N ALA A 13 0.39 -4.44 -9.18
CA ALA A 13 -0.80 -4.37 -8.34
C ALA A 13 -0.49 -4.87 -6.93
N ILE A 14 -1.25 -4.38 -5.97
CA ILE A 14 -1.21 -4.78 -4.57
C ILE A 14 -2.64 -5.06 -4.10
N VAL A 15 -2.81 -6.15 -3.34
CA VAL A 15 -4.11 -6.52 -2.75
C VAL A 15 -3.97 -6.74 -1.26
N GLU A 16 -4.91 -6.19 -0.49
CA GLU A 16 -5.06 -6.43 0.94
C GLU A 16 -6.25 -7.36 1.18
N VAL A 17 -5.95 -8.53 1.76
CA VAL A 17 -6.94 -9.48 2.26
C VAL A 17 -6.71 -9.69 3.74
N ASN A 18 -7.76 -9.55 4.54
CA ASN A 18 -7.72 -9.72 5.98
C ASN A 18 -8.35 -11.06 6.37
N SER A 19 -7.78 -11.73 7.36
CA SER A 19 -8.29 -12.91 8.07
C SER A 19 -8.37 -12.61 9.56
N GLU A 20 -9.06 -13.44 10.33
CA GLU A 20 -9.21 -13.23 11.77
C GLU A 20 -7.92 -13.56 12.53
N THR A 21 -7.20 -14.60 12.10
CA THR A 21 -5.99 -15.05 12.79
C THR A 21 -4.74 -14.95 11.90
N ASP A 22 -3.58 -14.87 12.56
CA ASP A 22 -2.28 -14.91 11.88
C ASP A 22 -1.91 -16.33 11.43
N PHE A 23 -2.57 -17.36 11.94
CA PHE A 23 -2.43 -18.74 11.45
C PHE A 23 -2.95 -18.86 10.02
N VAL A 24 -4.16 -18.37 9.75
CA VAL A 24 -4.74 -18.33 8.40
C VAL A 24 -3.92 -17.41 7.50
N ALA A 25 -3.51 -16.24 7.99
CA ALA A 25 -2.68 -15.31 7.20
C ALA A 25 -1.34 -15.92 6.72
N LYS A 26 -0.85 -16.97 7.35
CA LYS A 26 0.38 -17.72 7.01
C LYS A 26 0.11 -19.05 6.31
N ASN A 27 -1.15 -19.46 6.20
CA ASN A 27 -1.53 -20.71 5.53
C ASN A 27 -1.24 -20.60 4.03
N ASP A 28 -0.63 -21.63 3.45
CA ASP A 28 -0.22 -21.64 2.04
C ASP A 28 -1.42 -21.47 1.08
N GLU A 29 -2.57 -22.06 1.41
CA GLU A 29 -3.78 -21.93 0.60
C GLU A 29 -4.30 -20.47 0.60
N PHE A 30 -4.30 -19.82 1.76
CA PHE A 30 -4.66 -18.40 1.87
C PHE A 30 -3.65 -17.51 1.13
N VAL A 31 -2.37 -17.77 1.29
CA VAL A 31 -1.30 -17.01 0.62
C VAL A 31 -1.44 -17.12 -0.90
N THR A 32 -1.61 -18.34 -1.44
CA THR A 32 -1.81 -18.58 -2.87
C THR A 32 -3.07 -17.87 -3.39
N PHE A 33 -4.16 -17.91 -2.64
CA PHE A 33 -5.38 -17.17 -2.98
C PHE A 33 -5.11 -15.67 -3.12
N VAL A 34 -4.43 -15.04 -2.15
CA VAL A 34 -4.12 -13.61 -2.20
C VAL A 34 -3.13 -13.27 -3.32
N GLU A 35 -2.18 -14.14 -3.63
CA GLU A 35 -1.26 -13.98 -4.77
C GLU A 35 -2.01 -14.03 -6.10
N THR A 36 -2.97 -14.95 -6.25
CA THR A 36 -3.84 -15.01 -7.42
C THR A 36 -4.68 -13.74 -7.57
N LEU A 37 -5.25 -13.21 -6.47
CA LEU A 37 -5.97 -11.95 -6.50
C LEU A 37 -5.07 -10.77 -6.90
N ALA A 38 -3.82 -10.73 -6.47
CA ALA A 38 -2.88 -9.69 -6.87
C ALA A 38 -2.56 -9.77 -8.38
N GLN A 39 -2.42 -10.99 -8.92
CA GLN A 39 -2.25 -11.20 -10.36
C GLN A 39 -3.50 -10.77 -11.13
N MET A 40 -4.70 -11.12 -10.65
CA MET A 40 -5.96 -10.67 -11.26
C MET A 40 -6.10 -9.15 -11.25
N ALA A 41 -5.73 -8.48 -10.15
CA ALA A 41 -5.74 -7.02 -10.07
C ALA A 41 -4.76 -6.38 -11.06
N LEU A 42 -3.62 -7.03 -11.33
CA LEU A 42 -2.66 -6.57 -12.33
C LEU A 42 -3.20 -6.71 -13.76
N GLU A 43 -3.83 -7.83 -14.08
CA GLU A 43 -4.26 -8.20 -15.43
C GLU A 43 -5.59 -7.58 -15.85
N ASN A 44 -6.40 -7.13 -14.89
CA ASN A 44 -7.73 -6.56 -15.16
C ASN A 44 -7.77 -5.06 -14.84
N ASP A 45 -8.75 -4.38 -15.41
CA ASP A 45 -8.97 -2.93 -15.24
C ASP A 45 -10.22 -2.65 -14.40
N ALA A 46 -10.49 -3.47 -13.39
CA ALA A 46 -11.55 -3.22 -12.42
C ALA A 46 -11.33 -1.85 -11.74
N LYS A 47 -12.37 -1.02 -11.70
CA LYS A 47 -12.30 0.37 -11.22
C LYS A 47 -12.58 0.48 -9.72
N ASP A 48 -13.31 -0.49 -9.20
CA ASP A 48 -13.73 -0.55 -7.81
C ASP A 48 -13.82 -1.99 -7.31
N MET A 49 -14.14 -2.14 -6.03
CA MET A 49 -14.26 -3.46 -5.40
C MET A 49 -15.44 -4.27 -5.94
N ASP A 50 -16.52 -3.64 -6.37
CA ASP A 50 -17.71 -4.35 -6.90
C ASP A 50 -17.36 -5.01 -8.24
N GLU A 51 -16.70 -4.27 -9.14
CA GLU A 51 -16.18 -4.82 -10.39
C GLU A 51 -15.15 -5.91 -10.14
N PHE A 52 -14.23 -5.71 -9.19
CA PHE A 52 -13.19 -6.70 -8.87
C PHE A 52 -13.79 -8.01 -8.31
N MET A 53 -14.77 -7.93 -7.42
CA MET A 53 -15.44 -9.08 -6.85
C MET A 53 -16.26 -9.88 -7.87
N ALA A 54 -16.70 -9.23 -8.95
CA ALA A 54 -17.42 -9.85 -10.05
C ALA A 54 -16.51 -10.51 -11.10
N LEU A 55 -15.19 -10.30 -11.07
CA LEU A 55 -14.26 -10.91 -12.02
C LEU A 55 -14.32 -12.44 -11.96
N PRO A 56 -14.22 -13.13 -13.11
CA PRO A 56 -14.16 -14.59 -13.14
C PRO A 56 -12.84 -15.10 -12.52
N TYR A 57 -12.94 -16.01 -11.59
CA TYR A 57 -11.80 -16.68 -10.96
C TYR A 57 -11.62 -18.08 -11.56
N GLY A 58 -10.97 -18.15 -12.71
CA GLY A 58 -10.85 -19.39 -13.48
C GLY A 58 -12.22 -20.02 -13.78
N ASP A 59 -12.36 -21.30 -13.50
CA ASP A 59 -13.60 -22.07 -13.67
C ASP A 59 -14.43 -22.16 -12.35
N GLU A 60 -14.00 -21.50 -11.28
CA GLU A 60 -14.60 -21.63 -9.95
C GLU A 60 -15.72 -20.61 -9.64
N GLY A 61 -16.07 -19.77 -10.60
CA GLY A 61 -17.07 -18.71 -10.44
C GLY A 61 -16.45 -17.32 -10.37
N SER A 62 -17.09 -16.42 -9.64
CA SER A 62 -16.55 -15.08 -9.40
C SER A 62 -15.57 -15.06 -8.22
N VAL A 63 -14.78 -13.99 -8.11
CA VAL A 63 -13.94 -13.73 -6.92
C VAL A 63 -14.79 -13.79 -5.64
N GLN A 64 -16.02 -13.24 -5.68
CA GLN A 64 -16.96 -13.29 -4.55
C GLN A 64 -17.35 -14.74 -4.20
N ASP A 65 -17.60 -15.59 -5.19
CA ASP A 65 -17.99 -16.99 -4.95
C ASP A 65 -16.82 -17.76 -4.33
N VAL A 66 -15.61 -17.58 -4.85
CA VAL A 66 -14.40 -18.22 -4.31
C VAL A 66 -14.09 -17.73 -2.90
N LEU A 67 -14.22 -16.43 -2.61
CA LEU A 67 -14.06 -15.91 -1.26
C LEU A 67 -15.06 -16.57 -0.29
N THR A 68 -16.32 -16.67 -0.68
CA THR A 68 -17.38 -17.29 0.13
C THR A 68 -17.08 -18.76 0.41
N ASN A 69 -16.63 -19.50 -0.61
CA ASN A 69 -16.25 -20.91 -0.46
C ASN A 69 -15.02 -21.09 0.46
N LYS A 70 -14.05 -20.19 0.36
CA LYS A 70 -12.86 -20.23 1.23
C LYS A 70 -13.21 -19.92 2.69
N ILE A 71 -14.07 -18.95 2.95
CA ILE A 71 -14.60 -18.68 4.30
C ILE A 71 -15.26 -19.93 4.88
N ALA A 72 -16.11 -20.61 4.10
CA ALA A 72 -16.77 -21.84 4.53
C ALA A 72 -15.81 -23.01 4.79
N THR A 73 -14.74 -23.12 3.99
CA THR A 73 -13.77 -24.23 4.08
C THR A 73 -12.75 -24.00 5.19
N ILE A 74 -12.22 -22.79 5.32
CA ILE A 74 -11.21 -22.44 6.32
C ILE A 74 -11.85 -22.22 7.69
N GLY A 75 -13.13 -21.78 7.73
CA GLY A 75 -13.89 -21.57 8.96
C GLY A 75 -13.56 -20.24 9.67
N GLU A 76 -12.87 -19.31 9.01
CA GLU A 76 -12.61 -17.96 9.48
C GLU A 76 -13.19 -16.92 8.52
N ASN A 77 -13.64 -15.80 9.05
CA ASN A 77 -14.07 -14.69 8.22
C ASN A 77 -12.87 -14.05 7.50
N MET A 78 -13.04 -13.76 6.22
CA MET A 78 -12.04 -13.12 5.37
C MET A 78 -12.66 -12.00 4.56
N THR A 79 -11.88 -10.95 4.31
CA THR A 79 -12.35 -9.79 3.54
C THR A 79 -11.26 -9.34 2.58
N ILE A 80 -11.58 -9.24 1.30
CA ILE A 80 -10.77 -8.50 0.33
C ILE A 80 -11.08 -7.03 0.55
N ARG A 81 -10.14 -6.31 1.18
CA ARG A 81 -10.40 -4.95 1.64
C ARG A 81 -10.23 -3.92 0.55
N ARG A 82 -9.16 -4.05 -0.23
CA ARG A 82 -8.80 -3.11 -1.28
C ARG A 82 -7.74 -3.70 -2.20
N PHE A 83 -7.64 -3.11 -3.37
CA PHE A 83 -6.53 -3.30 -4.29
C PHE A 83 -6.13 -1.95 -4.88
N GLU A 84 -4.89 -1.85 -5.34
CA GLU A 84 -4.34 -0.68 -6.03
C GLU A 84 -3.43 -1.15 -7.16
N LYS A 85 -3.36 -0.35 -8.22
CA LYS A 85 -2.49 -0.60 -9.39
C LYS A 85 -1.67 0.66 -9.68
N VAL A 86 -0.39 0.50 -9.94
CA VAL A 86 0.50 1.59 -10.34
C VAL A 86 1.23 1.25 -11.61
N SER A 87 1.58 2.27 -12.39
CA SER A 87 2.34 2.13 -13.63
C SER A 87 3.42 3.21 -13.72
N GLY A 88 4.53 2.90 -14.38
CA GLY A 88 5.65 3.80 -14.59
C GLY A 88 6.68 3.19 -15.52
N GLU A 89 7.81 3.85 -15.76
CA GLU A 89 8.91 3.29 -16.54
C GLU A 89 9.64 2.18 -15.78
N ALA A 90 9.59 2.21 -14.45
CA ALA A 90 10.06 1.14 -13.56
C ALA A 90 9.14 1.05 -12.36
N VAL A 91 8.73 -0.16 -11.97
CA VAL A 91 7.92 -0.38 -10.78
C VAL A 91 8.57 -1.43 -9.89
N VAL A 92 8.60 -1.16 -8.59
CA VAL A 92 9.05 -2.12 -7.58
C VAL A 92 8.00 -2.30 -6.50
N SER A 93 8.06 -3.44 -5.83
CA SER A 93 7.24 -3.72 -4.65
C SER A 93 8.11 -4.11 -3.46
N TYR A 94 7.64 -3.79 -2.27
CA TYR A 94 8.21 -4.26 -1.01
C TYR A 94 7.11 -4.77 -0.10
N ILE A 95 7.29 -5.98 0.43
CA ILE A 95 6.37 -6.58 1.41
C ILE A 95 7.14 -6.88 2.68
N HIS A 96 6.65 -6.37 3.81
CA HIS A 96 7.20 -6.65 5.13
C HIS A 96 6.29 -7.59 5.91
N GLY A 97 6.79 -8.80 6.17
CA GLY A 97 6.10 -9.82 6.97
C GLY A 97 4.71 -10.24 6.44
N GLY A 98 4.40 -9.98 5.16
CA GLY A 98 3.09 -10.25 4.56
C GLY A 98 1.98 -9.30 5.01
N ARG A 99 2.27 -8.32 5.88
CA ARG A 99 1.29 -7.41 6.49
C ARG A 99 1.35 -5.99 5.95
N ILE A 100 2.54 -5.51 5.64
CA ILE A 100 2.76 -4.16 5.09
C ILE A 100 3.27 -4.33 3.67
N GLY A 101 2.71 -3.57 2.74
CA GLY A 101 3.14 -3.58 1.35
C GLY A 101 3.22 -2.16 0.81
N ALA A 102 4.22 -1.91 -0.04
CA ALA A 102 4.38 -0.67 -0.76
C ALA A 102 4.71 -0.95 -2.23
N LEU A 103 4.12 -0.15 -3.12
CA LEU A 103 4.49 -0.07 -4.52
C LEU A 103 5.11 1.29 -4.78
N VAL A 104 6.18 1.33 -5.57
CA VAL A 104 6.82 2.57 -6.01
C VAL A 104 7.03 2.52 -7.52
N ALA A 105 6.54 3.55 -8.22
CA ALA A 105 6.71 3.73 -9.64
C ALA A 105 7.73 4.85 -9.91
N GLY A 106 8.68 4.59 -10.78
CA GLY A 106 9.69 5.54 -11.25
C GLY A 106 9.37 6.05 -12.66
N SER A 107 9.85 7.24 -12.97
CA SER A 107 9.69 7.91 -14.27
C SER A 107 10.86 7.67 -15.24
N VAL A 108 11.81 6.82 -14.89
CA VAL A 108 12.97 6.46 -15.68
C VAL A 108 13.03 4.95 -15.89
N GLU A 109 13.65 4.51 -16.98
CA GLU A 109 13.82 3.08 -17.27
C GLU A 109 14.59 2.35 -16.17
N ALA A 110 14.20 1.09 -15.94
CA ALA A 110 14.72 0.25 -14.89
C ALA A 110 16.10 -0.33 -15.25
N ASP A 111 17.17 0.24 -14.71
CA ASP A 111 18.42 -0.48 -14.50
C ASP A 111 18.51 -0.99 -13.03
N ASP A 112 19.60 -1.67 -12.70
CA ASP A 112 19.78 -2.25 -11.37
C ASP A 112 19.89 -1.17 -10.28
N ASP A 113 20.50 -0.02 -10.58
CA ASP A 113 20.68 1.10 -9.65
C ASP A 113 19.32 1.79 -9.39
N VAL A 114 18.53 2.00 -10.44
CA VAL A 114 17.17 2.55 -10.34
C VAL A 114 16.29 1.62 -9.52
N LYS A 115 16.30 0.32 -9.77
CA LYS A 115 15.53 -0.66 -8.99
C LYS A 115 15.95 -0.66 -7.53
N ALA A 116 17.24 -0.62 -7.23
CA ALA A 116 17.75 -0.55 -5.86
C ALA A 116 17.28 0.73 -5.15
N ALA A 117 17.34 1.88 -5.82
CA ALA A 117 16.88 3.16 -5.28
C ALA A 117 15.36 3.14 -5.00
N LEU A 118 14.56 2.69 -5.95
CA LEU A 118 13.10 2.56 -5.77
C LEU A 118 12.74 1.58 -4.65
N THR A 119 13.48 0.47 -4.52
CA THR A 119 13.29 -0.50 -3.44
C THR A 119 13.59 0.13 -2.08
N ASN A 120 14.65 0.93 -1.95
CA ASN A 120 14.95 1.66 -0.72
C ASN A 120 13.82 2.64 -0.38
N VAL A 121 13.24 3.33 -1.37
CA VAL A 121 12.07 4.19 -1.16
C VAL A 121 10.86 3.36 -0.70
N ALA A 122 10.58 2.20 -1.32
CA ALA A 122 9.48 1.34 -0.93
C ALA A 122 9.64 0.83 0.52
N MET A 123 10.85 0.47 0.94
CA MET A 123 11.17 0.11 2.32
C MET A 123 10.92 1.27 3.29
N GLN A 124 11.32 2.49 2.90
CA GLN A 124 11.11 3.69 3.70
C GLN A 124 9.62 4.03 3.81
N VAL A 125 8.85 3.91 2.73
CA VAL A 125 7.38 4.07 2.74
C VAL A 125 6.74 3.07 3.71
N ALA A 126 7.14 1.81 3.65
CA ALA A 126 6.63 0.78 4.55
C ALA A 126 6.97 1.05 6.02
N ALA A 127 8.17 1.60 6.30
CA ALA A 127 8.62 1.89 7.66
C ALA A 127 7.98 3.16 8.24
N MET A 128 7.82 4.21 7.44
CA MET A 128 7.37 5.54 7.89
C MET A 128 5.86 5.73 7.79
N ASN A 129 5.17 4.88 7.03
CA ASN A 129 3.73 4.96 6.79
C ASN A 129 3.26 6.39 6.44
N PRO A 130 3.83 7.02 5.39
CA PRO A 130 3.49 8.39 5.02
C PRO A 130 2.01 8.50 4.63
N GLN A 131 1.37 9.58 4.99
CA GLN A 131 -0.04 9.84 4.66
C GLN A 131 -0.20 10.43 3.25
N TYR A 132 0.85 11.04 2.71
CA TYR A 132 0.86 11.75 1.43
C TYR A 132 2.07 11.34 0.60
N VAL A 133 1.92 11.37 -0.72
CA VAL A 133 3.01 11.12 -1.67
C VAL A 133 3.89 12.36 -1.79
N SER A 134 3.28 13.55 -1.80
CA SER A 134 4.01 14.81 -1.92
C SER A 134 3.39 15.90 -1.04
N ARG A 135 4.15 16.98 -0.84
CA ARG A 135 3.65 18.17 -0.13
C ARG A 135 2.42 18.79 -0.81
N ASN A 136 2.28 18.63 -2.12
CA ASN A 136 1.17 19.20 -2.90
C ASN A 136 -0.17 18.47 -2.64
N ASP A 137 -0.12 17.29 -2.02
CA ASP A 137 -1.31 16.51 -1.70
C ASP A 137 -1.93 16.92 -0.35
N ILE A 138 -1.23 17.81 0.40
CA ILE A 138 -1.69 18.33 1.69
C ILE A 138 -2.48 19.61 1.43
N SER A 139 -3.71 19.72 1.95
CA SER A 139 -4.49 20.94 1.87
C SER A 139 -3.87 22.05 2.74
N ASP A 140 -4.05 23.31 2.35
CA ASP A 140 -3.57 24.47 3.12
C ASP A 140 -4.14 24.48 4.55
N GLU A 141 -5.40 24.08 4.73
CA GLU A 141 -6.05 23.99 6.03
C GLU A 141 -5.37 22.94 6.93
N GLU A 142 -5.05 21.77 6.37
CA GLU A 142 -4.40 20.70 7.10
C GLU A 142 -2.95 21.04 7.43
N LEU A 143 -2.23 21.67 6.50
CA LEU A 143 -0.89 22.17 6.73
C LEU A 143 -0.86 23.19 7.86
N ALA A 144 -1.78 24.16 7.87
CA ALA A 144 -1.91 25.15 8.94
C ALA A 144 -2.19 24.49 10.29
N LYS A 145 -3.09 23.50 10.34
CA LYS A 145 -3.40 22.74 11.54
C LYS A 145 -2.19 21.98 12.07
N MET A 146 -1.45 21.31 11.19
CA MET A 146 -0.23 20.58 11.57
C MET A 146 0.85 21.53 12.08
N HIS A 147 1.01 22.70 11.47
CA HIS A 147 1.91 23.75 11.93
C HIS A 147 1.55 24.23 13.35
N ASP A 148 0.28 24.55 13.61
CA ASP A 148 -0.19 25.01 14.92
C ASP A 148 0.04 23.96 16.00
N ILE A 149 -0.29 22.67 15.73
CA ILE A 149 -0.05 21.55 16.67
C ILE A 149 1.44 21.42 16.96
N THR A 150 2.29 21.48 15.94
CA THR A 150 3.74 21.34 16.10
C THR A 150 4.33 22.50 16.90
N LEU A 151 3.87 23.72 16.61
CA LEU A 151 4.27 24.93 17.32
C LEU A 151 3.86 24.87 18.81
N GLU A 152 2.60 24.49 19.08
CA GLU A 152 2.10 24.37 20.45
C GLU A 152 2.83 23.28 21.24
N SER A 153 3.04 22.12 20.62
CA SER A 153 3.81 21.02 21.22
C SER A 153 5.23 21.45 21.56
N ALA A 154 5.91 22.12 20.63
CA ALA A 154 7.26 22.62 20.85
C ALA A 154 7.34 23.72 21.93
N LEU A 155 6.35 24.59 22.02
CA LEU A 155 6.29 25.64 23.07
C LEU A 155 6.06 25.07 24.47
N ASN A 156 5.46 23.90 24.58
CA ASN A 156 5.24 23.19 25.84
C ASN A 156 6.42 22.30 26.26
N ASP A 157 7.44 22.14 25.40
CA ASP A 157 8.67 21.41 25.73
C ASP A 157 9.60 22.32 26.54
N PRO A 158 10.08 21.89 27.76
CA PRO A 158 10.99 22.68 28.58
C PRO A 158 12.37 22.90 27.94
N PHE A 159 12.72 22.16 26.87
CA PHE A 159 13.97 22.32 26.14
C PHE A 159 13.81 23.07 24.80
N THR A 160 12.66 23.66 24.57
CA THR A 160 12.35 24.33 23.30
C THR A 160 13.16 25.60 23.08
N LEU A 161 13.47 25.83 21.81
CA LEU A 161 14.08 27.09 21.31
C LEU A 161 13.13 28.29 21.52
N PRO A 162 13.68 29.51 21.71
CA PRO A 162 12.87 30.71 21.75
C PRO A 162 11.92 30.81 20.53
N LYS A 163 10.69 31.25 20.78
CA LYS A 163 9.61 31.32 19.77
C LYS A 163 10.01 31.93 18.42
N PRO A 164 10.82 33.01 18.33
CA PRO A 164 11.27 33.54 17.04
C PRO A 164 12.14 32.59 16.23
N ILE A 165 12.98 31.79 16.90
CA ILE A 165 13.85 30.80 16.25
C ILE A 165 13.02 29.60 15.80
N LEU A 166 12.08 29.17 16.62
CA LEU A 166 11.19 28.05 16.29
C LEU A 166 10.33 28.37 15.07
N ASN A 167 9.71 29.55 15.02
CA ASN A 167 8.93 30.00 13.85
C ASN A 167 9.80 30.03 12.59
N ALA A 168 11.01 30.57 12.66
CA ALA A 168 11.91 30.61 11.52
C ALA A 168 12.36 29.22 11.02
N LEU A 169 12.26 28.17 11.83
CA LEU A 169 12.54 26.78 11.46
C LEU A 169 11.29 26.09 10.85
N LEU A 170 10.10 26.45 11.30
CA LEU A 170 8.84 25.88 10.81
C LEU A 170 8.42 26.49 9.47
N ASP A 171 8.83 27.71 9.16
CA ASP A 171 8.54 28.44 7.91
C ASP A 171 9.43 27.99 6.71
N LYS A 172 10.33 26.99 6.89
CA LYS A 172 11.20 26.41 5.85
C LYS A 172 10.72 25.06 5.37
#